data_81e21997104f4f584dd1931b006eeb91
#
_entry.id   81e21997104f4f584dd1931b006eeb91
#
_cell.length_a   1.000
_cell.length_b   1.000
_cell.length_c   1.000
_cell.angle_alpha   90.00
_cell.angle_beta   90.00
_cell.angle_gamma   90.00
#
_symmetry.space_group_name_H-M   'P 1'
#
loop_
_entity.id
_entity.type
_entity.pdbx_description
1 polymer ?
#
loop_
_entity_poly.entity_id
_entity_poly.type
_entity_poly.pdbx_seq_one_letter_code
_entity_poly.pdbx_strand_id
1 'polypeptide(L)'
;MPLPTAVGIRRAEPADAEELTRLHLDCGDDAYTGLVPQEILDARREDVPARVARWREILATGHTSVAEHETRLIGFVNAAPGTELPDLEIQLYALYVRAAWWGTGVGHALFTTAVGERSACLWVLEGNDRAIRFYERQGFRLDGAGNDEEEGRHVRMVRERS
;
A
#
# COMPACT_ATOMS: atom_id res chain seq x y z
N MET A 1 -6.53 -17.67 2.34
CA MET A 1 -5.35 -18.27 1.68
C MET A 1 -4.14 -18.14 2.60
N PRO A 2 -3.45 -19.23 2.90
CA PRO A 2 -2.26 -19.16 3.73
C PRO A 2 -1.11 -18.45 3.02
N LEU A 3 -0.18 -17.88 3.80
CA LEU A 3 1.04 -17.29 3.24
C LEU A 3 1.88 -18.35 2.52
N PRO A 4 2.54 -17.99 1.42
CA PRO A 4 3.53 -18.87 0.80
C PRO A 4 4.64 -19.26 1.78
N THR A 5 5.27 -20.39 1.51
CA THR A 5 6.41 -20.87 2.30
C THR A 5 7.52 -19.83 2.36
N ALA A 6 8.12 -19.65 3.53
CA ALA A 6 9.21 -18.73 3.81
C ALA A 6 8.86 -17.24 3.68
N VAL A 7 7.56 -16.90 3.61
CA VAL A 7 7.11 -15.51 3.71
C VAL A 7 6.68 -15.23 5.14
N GLY A 8 7.22 -14.17 5.72
CA GLY A 8 6.82 -13.68 7.04
C GLY A 8 6.41 -12.23 6.99
N ILE A 9 5.55 -11.82 7.92
CA ILE A 9 5.15 -10.43 8.08
C ILE A 9 5.68 -9.93 9.41
N ARG A 10 6.29 -8.76 9.41
CA ARG A 10 6.82 -8.13 10.61
C ARG A 10 6.64 -6.62 10.55
N ARG A 11 6.73 -5.97 11.69
CA ARG A 11 6.78 -4.51 11.72
C ARG A 11 8.06 -4.03 11.07
N ALA A 12 7.96 -2.98 10.27
CA ALA A 12 9.13 -2.35 9.67
C ALA A 12 9.83 -1.46 10.70
N GLU A 13 11.14 -1.35 10.57
CA GLU A 13 12.01 -0.55 11.43
C GLU A 13 12.70 0.54 10.59
N PRO A 14 13.18 1.63 11.21
CA PRO A 14 13.90 2.67 10.46
C PRO A 14 15.06 2.15 9.61
N ALA A 15 15.71 1.07 10.04
CA ALA A 15 16.79 0.44 9.27
C ALA A 15 16.30 -0.14 7.92
N ASP A 16 15.00 -0.35 7.76
CA ASP A 16 14.43 -0.84 6.50
C ASP A 16 14.25 0.25 5.44
N ALA A 17 14.51 1.51 5.77
CA ALA A 17 14.14 2.64 4.92
C ALA A 17 14.73 2.59 3.51
N GLU A 18 15.99 2.19 3.37
CA GLU A 18 16.62 2.08 2.04
C GLU A 18 15.96 1.01 1.18
N GLU A 19 15.82 -0.18 1.71
CA GLU A 19 15.20 -1.29 0.96
C GLU A 19 13.74 -0.99 0.67
N LEU A 20 13.02 -0.41 1.64
CA LEU A 20 11.62 -0.05 1.48
C LEU A 20 11.43 1.04 0.41
N THR A 21 12.35 1.99 0.31
CA THR A 21 12.32 2.99 -0.75
C THR A 21 12.37 2.34 -2.13
N ARG A 22 13.31 1.41 -2.32
CA ARG A 22 13.43 0.67 -3.60
C ARG A 22 12.19 -0.16 -3.86
N LEU A 23 11.71 -0.87 -2.84
CA LEU A 23 10.50 -1.68 -2.94
C LEU A 23 9.31 -0.83 -3.38
N HIS A 24 9.11 0.33 -2.77
CA HIS A 24 8.01 1.22 -3.10
C HIS A 24 8.07 1.68 -4.56
N LEU A 25 9.25 2.06 -5.03
CA LEU A 25 9.45 2.46 -6.42
C LEU A 25 9.17 1.30 -7.38
N ASP A 26 9.69 0.12 -7.07
CA ASP A 26 9.49 -1.06 -7.91
C ASP A 26 8.03 -1.51 -7.93
N CYS A 27 7.36 -1.48 -6.80
CA CYS A 27 5.92 -1.77 -6.72
C CYS A 27 5.10 -0.74 -7.51
N GLY A 28 5.51 0.52 -7.48
CA GLY A 28 4.90 1.57 -8.28
C GLY A 28 5.00 1.28 -9.77
N ASP A 29 6.18 0.87 -10.24
CA ASP A 29 6.36 0.48 -11.64
C ASP A 29 5.50 -0.74 -11.98
N ASP A 30 5.47 -1.74 -11.11
CA ASP A 30 4.64 -2.94 -11.32
C ASP A 30 3.16 -2.57 -11.46
N ALA A 31 2.66 -1.66 -10.64
CA ALA A 31 1.24 -1.32 -10.57
C ALA A 31 0.80 -0.29 -11.61
N TYR A 32 1.67 0.66 -11.93
CA TYR A 32 1.28 1.88 -12.64
C TYR A 32 1.83 2.03 -14.06
N THR A 33 2.74 1.17 -14.49
CA THR A 33 3.21 1.20 -15.88
C THR A 33 2.02 0.98 -16.82
N GLY A 34 1.82 1.93 -17.74
CA GLY A 34 0.66 1.92 -18.64
C GLY A 34 -0.57 2.65 -18.08
N LEU A 35 -0.62 2.98 -16.80
CA LEU A 35 -1.71 3.74 -16.18
C LEU A 35 -1.30 5.17 -15.85
N VAL A 36 -0.05 5.38 -15.47
CA VAL A 36 0.52 6.67 -15.10
C VAL A 36 1.53 7.05 -16.17
N PRO A 37 1.62 8.34 -16.59
CA PRO A 37 2.63 8.76 -17.55
C PRO A 37 4.04 8.34 -17.10
N GLN A 38 4.82 7.81 -18.04
CA GLN A 38 6.15 7.27 -17.73
C GLN A 38 7.08 8.31 -17.13
N GLU A 39 7.00 9.56 -17.58
CA GLU A 39 7.82 10.63 -17.04
C GLU A 39 7.54 10.89 -15.54
N ILE A 40 6.33 10.63 -15.07
CA ILE A 40 5.99 10.76 -13.65
C ILE A 40 6.62 9.61 -12.86
N LEU A 41 6.56 8.38 -13.38
CA LEU A 41 7.21 7.23 -12.75
C LEU A 41 8.72 7.42 -12.70
N ASP A 42 9.32 7.92 -13.77
CA ASP A 42 10.76 8.17 -13.83
C ASP A 42 11.18 9.26 -12.84
N ALA A 43 10.38 10.32 -12.71
CA ALA A 43 10.63 11.40 -11.77
C ALA A 43 10.64 10.94 -10.30
N ARG A 44 9.89 9.90 -9.98
CA ARG A 44 9.88 9.32 -8.64
C ARG A 44 11.21 8.70 -8.23
N ARG A 45 12.03 8.32 -9.20
CA ARG A 45 13.36 7.75 -8.95
C ARG A 45 14.45 8.81 -8.78
N GLU A 46 14.11 10.09 -8.93
CA GLU A 46 14.99 11.20 -8.61
C GLU A 46 15.02 11.39 -7.10
N ASP A 47 16.13 11.91 -6.60
CA ASP A 47 16.33 12.22 -5.18
C ASP A 47 15.97 11.06 -4.23
N VAL A 48 16.54 9.89 -4.48
CA VAL A 48 16.38 8.72 -3.61
C VAL A 48 16.78 9.01 -2.16
N PRO A 49 17.88 9.74 -1.87
CA PRO A 49 18.21 10.06 -0.48
C PRO A 49 17.10 10.79 0.29
N ALA A 50 16.38 11.71 -0.35
CA ALA A 50 15.25 12.40 0.31
C ALA A 50 14.10 11.42 0.61
N ARG A 51 13.84 10.49 -0.29
CA ARG A 51 12.81 9.46 -0.07
C ARG A 51 13.20 8.52 1.07
N VAL A 52 14.45 8.14 1.17
CA VAL A 52 14.95 7.31 2.28
C VAL A 52 14.78 8.04 3.60
N ALA A 53 15.14 9.32 3.65
CA ALA A 53 14.97 10.13 4.86
C ALA A 53 13.50 10.21 5.28
N ARG A 54 12.61 10.42 4.33
CA ARG A 54 11.16 10.46 4.59
C ARG A 54 10.65 9.12 5.10
N TRP A 55 11.09 8.01 4.52
CA TRP A 55 10.70 6.70 5.00
C TRP A 55 11.18 6.44 6.42
N ARG A 56 12.38 6.89 6.79
CA ARG A 56 12.84 6.77 8.18
C ARG A 56 11.88 7.43 9.16
N GLU A 57 11.38 8.61 8.82
CA GLU A 57 10.39 9.31 9.64
C GLU A 57 9.06 8.54 9.73
N ILE A 58 8.57 8.04 8.59
CA ILE A 58 7.35 7.26 8.53
C ILE A 58 7.48 5.97 9.37
N LEU A 59 8.59 5.26 9.24
CA LEU A 59 8.83 4.02 9.96
C LEU A 59 8.92 4.21 11.47
N ALA A 60 9.38 5.38 11.91
CA ALA A 60 9.45 5.70 13.33
C ALA A 60 8.06 5.78 13.97
N THR A 61 6.98 5.97 13.21
CA THR A 61 5.61 6.01 13.74
C THR A 61 5.08 4.63 14.14
N GLY A 62 5.68 3.54 13.65
CA GLY A 62 5.26 2.18 14.00
C GLY A 62 4.04 1.67 13.25
N HIS A 63 3.59 2.35 12.20
CA HIS A 63 2.38 1.99 11.45
C HIS A 63 2.65 1.28 10.12
N THR A 64 3.86 0.80 9.91
CA THR A 64 4.23 0.09 8.68
C THR A 64 4.62 -1.34 9.00
N SER A 65 4.05 -2.29 8.25
CA SER A 65 4.46 -3.69 8.28
C SER A 65 4.97 -4.10 6.91
N VAL A 66 5.90 -5.04 6.89
CA VAL A 66 6.50 -5.54 5.65
C VAL A 66 6.32 -7.04 5.54
N ALA A 67 6.24 -7.52 4.30
CA ALA A 67 6.32 -8.94 3.98
C ALA A 67 7.74 -9.22 3.49
N GLU A 68 8.34 -10.27 4.02
CA GLU A 68 9.73 -10.62 3.76
C GLU A 68 9.83 -12.06 3.29
N HIS A 69 10.59 -12.29 2.23
CA HIS A 69 10.89 -13.62 1.71
C HIS A 69 12.40 -13.74 1.54
N GLU A 70 13.00 -14.72 2.23
CA GLU A 70 14.44 -14.97 2.16
C GLU A 70 15.27 -13.69 2.36
N THR A 71 14.95 -12.92 3.40
CA THR A 71 15.60 -11.66 3.78
C THR A 71 15.34 -10.48 2.84
N ARG A 72 14.48 -10.64 1.81
CA ARG A 72 14.11 -9.55 0.90
C ARG A 72 12.69 -9.08 1.15
N LEU A 73 12.48 -7.77 1.12
CA LEU A 73 11.14 -7.21 1.22
C LEU A 73 10.41 -7.39 -0.11
N ILE A 74 9.19 -7.91 -0.05
CA ILE A 74 8.35 -8.19 -1.23
C ILE A 74 7.04 -7.42 -1.22
N GLY A 75 6.71 -6.76 -0.11
CA GLY A 75 5.50 -5.97 0.01
C GLY A 75 5.48 -5.22 1.33
N PHE A 76 4.58 -4.25 1.43
CA PHE A 76 4.40 -3.50 2.67
C PHE A 76 2.99 -2.93 2.76
N VAL A 77 2.59 -2.60 3.98
CA VAL A 77 1.33 -1.93 4.26
C VAL A 77 1.58 -0.81 5.27
N ASN A 78 0.98 0.35 5.03
CA ASN A 78 0.99 1.47 5.96
C ASN A 78 -0.44 1.87 6.25
N ALA A 79 -0.84 1.76 7.50
CA ALA A 79 -2.20 2.10 7.95
C ALA A 79 -2.12 2.63 9.38
N ALA A 80 -2.95 3.61 9.69
CA ALA A 80 -2.92 4.22 11.02
C ALA A 80 -4.34 4.52 11.51
N PRO A 81 -4.54 4.59 12.82
CA PRO A 81 -5.82 5.04 13.39
C PRO A 81 -6.14 6.47 12.99
N GLY A 82 -7.44 6.79 12.89
CA GLY A 82 -7.91 8.11 12.53
C GLY A 82 -7.98 8.28 11.02
N THR A 83 -9.09 8.80 10.56
CA THR A 83 -9.34 8.99 9.13
C THR A 83 -9.94 10.37 8.89
N GLU A 84 -9.97 10.79 7.63
CA GLU A 84 -10.71 11.99 7.22
C GLU A 84 -12.23 11.83 7.39
N LEU A 85 -12.70 10.58 7.54
CA LEU A 85 -14.09 10.26 7.80
C LEU A 85 -14.25 9.87 9.28
N PRO A 86 -14.92 10.68 10.11
CA PRO A 86 -14.88 10.51 11.56
C PRO A 86 -15.47 9.21 12.10
N ASP A 87 -16.32 8.54 11.33
CA ASP A 87 -16.96 7.30 11.76
C ASP A 87 -16.13 6.04 11.45
N LEU A 88 -14.99 6.18 10.78
CA LEU A 88 -14.14 5.05 10.40
C LEU A 88 -12.89 5.01 11.28
N GLU A 89 -12.40 3.79 11.50
CA GLU A 89 -11.31 3.54 12.46
C GLU A 89 -9.92 3.69 11.87
N ILE A 90 -9.72 3.27 10.61
CA ILE A 90 -8.38 3.13 10.01
C ILE A 90 -8.31 3.87 8.68
N GLN A 91 -7.23 4.63 8.50
CA GLN A 91 -6.84 5.13 7.18
C GLN A 91 -5.77 4.20 6.63
N LEU A 92 -6.06 3.54 5.52
CA LEU A 92 -5.07 2.73 4.79
C LEU A 92 -4.37 3.65 3.79
N TYR A 93 -3.10 3.93 4.04
CA TYR A 93 -2.32 4.86 3.22
C TYR A 93 -1.65 4.19 2.04
N ALA A 94 -1.20 2.96 2.21
CA ALA A 94 -0.50 2.24 1.16
C ALA A 94 -0.55 0.73 1.40
N LEU A 95 -0.71 -0.03 0.34
CA LEU A 95 -0.58 -1.48 0.34
C LEU A 95 -0.01 -1.88 -1.01
N TYR A 96 1.22 -2.36 -1.02
CA TYR A 96 1.92 -2.75 -2.23
C TYR A 96 2.58 -4.11 -2.09
N VAL A 97 2.51 -4.89 -3.16
CA VAL A 97 3.17 -6.18 -3.28
C VAL A 97 3.81 -6.24 -4.66
N ARG A 98 5.03 -6.78 -4.76
CA ARG A 98 5.67 -6.97 -6.05
C ARG A 98 4.81 -7.87 -6.95
N ALA A 99 4.80 -7.57 -8.24
CA ALA A 99 3.94 -8.27 -9.20
C ALA A 99 4.13 -9.79 -9.18
N ALA A 100 5.36 -10.26 -8.97
CA ALA A 100 5.65 -11.69 -8.89
C ALA A 100 4.90 -12.39 -7.76
N TRP A 101 4.41 -11.66 -6.79
CA TRP A 101 3.70 -12.19 -5.62
C TRP A 101 2.20 -11.88 -5.63
N TRP A 102 1.69 -11.29 -6.71
CA TRP A 102 0.24 -11.07 -6.84
C TRP A 102 -0.49 -12.41 -6.90
N GLY A 103 -1.67 -12.45 -6.28
CA GLY A 103 -2.49 -13.66 -6.27
C GLY A 103 -1.99 -14.78 -5.36
N THR A 104 -0.98 -14.52 -4.53
CA THR A 104 -0.37 -15.54 -3.65
C THR A 104 -0.87 -15.50 -2.21
N GLY A 105 -1.65 -14.47 -1.85
CA GLY A 105 -2.11 -14.26 -0.47
C GLY A 105 -1.27 -13.28 0.35
N VAL A 106 -0.15 -12.79 -0.18
CA VAL A 106 0.71 -11.84 0.54
C VAL A 106 -0.03 -10.52 0.79
N GLY A 107 -0.72 -9.99 -0.23
CA GLY A 107 -1.50 -8.75 -0.07
C GLY A 107 -2.60 -8.90 0.97
N HIS A 108 -3.31 -10.01 0.96
CA HIS A 108 -4.36 -10.30 1.94
C HIS A 108 -3.79 -10.36 3.36
N ALA A 109 -2.65 -11.01 3.54
CA ALA A 109 -2.02 -11.13 4.85
C ALA A 109 -1.55 -9.77 5.39
N LEU A 110 -0.97 -8.93 4.53
CA LEU A 110 -0.59 -7.56 4.91
C LEU A 110 -1.82 -6.74 5.29
N PHE A 111 -2.88 -6.81 4.50
CA PHE A 111 -4.15 -6.15 4.79
C PHE A 111 -4.71 -6.58 6.14
N THR A 112 -4.80 -7.88 6.37
CA THR A 112 -5.34 -8.44 7.61
C THR A 112 -4.52 -7.98 8.83
N THR A 113 -3.22 -7.94 8.71
CA THR A 113 -2.33 -7.49 9.78
C THR A 113 -2.60 -6.02 10.15
N ALA A 114 -2.80 -5.16 9.16
CA ALA A 114 -2.92 -3.72 9.39
C ALA A 114 -4.35 -3.26 9.68
N VAL A 115 -5.33 -3.86 9.03
CA VAL A 115 -6.73 -3.40 9.08
C VAL A 115 -7.63 -4.42 9.78
N GLY A 116 -7.46 -5.71 9.49
CA GLY A 116 -8.30 -6.76 10.07
C GLY A 116 -9.77 -6.56 9.71
N GLU A 117 -10.63 -6.64 10.72
CA GLU A 117 -12.08 -6.49 10.58
C GLU A 117 -12.54 -5.03 10.83
N ARG A 118 -11.64 -4.11 11.06
CA ARG A 118 -11.98 -2.72 11.39
C ARG A 118 -12.53 -1.96 10.19
N SER A 119 -13.33 -0.94 10.46
CA SER A 119 -13.76 0.00 9.43
C SER A 119 -12.57 0.80 8.92
N ALA A 120 -12.58 1.14 7.63
CA ALA A 120 -11.42 1.79 7.03
C ALA A 120 -11.80 2.57 5.77
N CYS A 121 -10.94 3.50 5.38
CA CYS A 121 -11.03 4.13 4.07
C CYS A 121 -9.64 4.20 3.43
N LEU A 122 -9.65 4.36 2.11
CA LEU A 122 -8.44 4.43 1.31
C LEU A 122 -8.70 5.23 0.02
N TRP A 123 -7.62 5.70 -0.58
CA TRP A 123 -7.64 6.28 -1.91
C TRP A 123 -6.90 5.35 -2.86
N VAL A 124 -7.45 5.17 -4.07
CA VAL A 124 -6.87 4.28 -5.08
C VAL A 124 -6.95 4.97 -6.44
N LEU A 125 -5.95 4.74 -7.28
CA LEU A 125 -5.94 5.30 -8.64
C LEU A 125 -7.08 4.71 -9.46
N GLU A 126 -7.89 5.59 -10.06
CA GLU A 126 -8.95 5.18 -10.99
C GLU A 126 -8.29 4.49 -12.19
N GLY A 127 -8.82 3.33 -12.57
CA GLY A 127 -8.21 2.49 -13.59
C GLY A 127 -7.30 1.39 -13.06
N ASN A 128 -6.90 1.46 -11.78
CA ASN A 128 -6.18 0.36 -11.15
C ASN A 128 -7.18 -0.73 -10.73
N ASP A 129 -7.74 -1.41 -11.72
CA ASP A 129 -8.83 -2.36 -11.51
C ASP A 129 -8.44 -3.53 -10.64
N ARG A 130 -7.18 -3.96 -10.71
CA ARG A 130 -6.67 -5.05 -9.87
C ARG A 130 -6.76 -4.69 -8.38
N ALA A 131 -6.33 -3.49 -8.02
CA ALA A 131 -6.42 -3.03 -6.63
C ALA A 131 -7.86 -2.81 -6.20
N ILE A 132 -8.67 -2.18 -7.05
CA ILE A 132 -10.08 -1.93 -6.74
C ILE A 132 -10.80 -3.26 -6.48
N ARG A 133 -10.59 -4.27 -7.32
CA ARG A 133 -11.20 -5.59 -7.11
C ARG A 133 -10.71 -6.27 -5.84
N PHE A 134 -9.42 -6.10 -5.52
CA PHE A 134 -8.88 -6.61 -4.26
C PHE A 134 -9.63 -6.00 -3.07
N TYR A 135 -9.79 -4.67 -3.06
CA TYR A 135 -10.49 -4.01 -1.96
C TYR A 135 -11.99 -4.35 -1.91
N GLU A 136 -12.63 -4.50 -3.06
CA GLU A 136 -14.01 -4.95 -3.11
C GLU A 136 -14.17 -6.32 -2.44
N ARG A 137 -13.23 -7.24 -2.66
CA ARG A 137 -13.24 -8.54 -2.00
C ARG A 137 -13.05 -8.44 -0.49
N GLN A 138 -12.43 -7.35 -0.02
CA GLN A 138 -12.29 -7.09 1.42
C GLN A 138 -13.51 -6.35 2.01
N GLY A 139 -14.54 -6.09 1.21
CA GLY A 139 -15.76 -5.43 1.67
C GLY A 139 -15.79 -3.92 1.45
N PHE A 140 -14.84 -3.36 0.73
CA PHE A 140 -14.83 -1.93 0.40
C PHE A 140 -15.75 -1.63 -0.78
N ARG A 141 -16.25 -0.40 -0.82
CA ARG A 141 -17.01 0.14 -1.95
C ARG A 141 -16.58 1.57 -2.22
N LEU A 142 -16.77 2.01 -3.46
CA LEU A 142 -16.57 3.42 -3.83
C LEU A 142 -17.65 4.26 -3.13
N ASP A 143 -17.26 5.42 -2.59
CA ASP A 143 -18.20 6.31 -1.91
C ASP A 143 -18.56 7.56 -2.75
N GLY A 144 -18.02 7.66 -3.97
CA GLY A 144 -18.30 8.77 -4.88
C GLY A 144 -17.30 9.93 -4.78
N ALA A 145 -16.42 9.94 -3.77
CA ALA A 145 -15.41 10.97 -3.67
C ALA A 145 -14.26 10.71 -4.64
N GLY A 146 -13.73 11.76 -5.22
CA GLY A 146 -12.61 11.70 -6.14
C GLY A 146 -11.70 12.89 -5.96
N ASN A 147 -10.45 12.75 -6.36
CA ASN A 147 -9.42 13.77 -6.24
C ASN A 147 -8.47 13.66 -7.42
N ASP A 148 -8.21 14.77 -8.09
CA ASP A 148 -7.30 14.81 -9.24
C ASP A 148 -5.89 15.09 -8.76
N GLU A 149 -4.98 14.16 -9.05
CA GLU A 149 -3.57 14.24 -8.71
C GLU A 149 -2.75 14.26 -10.00
N GLU A 150 -1.45 14.55 -9.87
CA GLU A 150 -0.55 14.61 -11.02
C GLU A 150 -0.53 13.30 -11.81
N GLU A 151 -0.53 12.16 -11.13
CA GLU A 151 -0.51 10.84 -11.74
C GLU A 151 -1.87 10.40 -12.31
N GLY A 152 -2.97 11.07 -11.94
CA GLY A 152 -4.31 10.74 -12.40
C GLY A 152 -5.34 10.96 -11.31
N ARG A 153 -6.57 10.56 -11.62
CA ARG A 153 -7.67 10.70 -10.68
C ARG A 153 -7.63 9.59 -9.65
N HIS A 154 -7.70 9.95 -8.38
CA HIS A 154 -7.88 9.00 -7.28
C HIS A 154 -9.34 8.97 -6.86
N VAL A 155 -9.81 7.79 -6.47
CA VAL A 155 -11.17 7.58 -5.96
C VAL A 155 -11.08 6.97 -4.57
N ARG A 156 -12.06 7.29 -3.73
CA ARG A 156 -12.07 6.81 -2.35
C ARG A 156 -12.94 5.57 -2.22
N MET A 157 -12.43 4.61 -1.46
CA MET A 157 -13.18 3.42 -1.08
C MET A 157 -13.32 3.37 0.43
N VAL A 158 -14.46 2.88 0.89
CA VAL A 158 -14.77 2.79 2.31
C VAL A 158 -15.29 1.40 2.66
N ARG A 159 -15.00 0.97 3.88
CA ARG A 159 -15.56 -0.24 4.47
C ARG A 159 -16.07 0.12 5.86
N GLU A 160 -17.35 -0.04 6.07
CA GLU A 160 -17.96 0.13 7.38
C GLU A 160 -17.83 -1.18 8.16
N ARG A 161 -17.88 -1.08 9.48
CA ARG A 161 -17.83 -2.26 10.34
C ARG A 161 -19.18 -2.98 10.26
N SER A 162 -19.14 -4.28 10.01
CA SER A 162 -20.35 -5.10 9.98
C SER A 162 -20.82 -5.47 11.39
#